data_022d1176fdfc748415e11dcd10c26e9c
#
_entry.id   022d1176fdfc748415e11dcd10c26e9c
#
_cell.length_a   1.000
_cell.length_b   1.000
_cell.length_c   1.000
_cell.angle_alpha   90.00
_cell.angle_beta   90.00
_cell.angle_gamma   90.00
#
_symmetry.space_group_name_H-M   'P 1'
#
loop_
_entity.id
_entity.type
_entity.pdbx_description
1 polymer ?
#
loop_
_entity_poly.entity_id
_entity_poly.type
_entity_poly.pdbx_seq_one_letter_code
_entity_poly.pdbx_strand_id
1 'polypeptide(L)'
;VIASANDACTLLGEYIAGSDSAFVDMMNQRVKTLGLKNSHFENCTGLDDEITNHYSCAYDLAVIAKEIMKHKLILKYSTVWLDSLRNGKTELNNTNKLINKYNGMTGLKTGTTSNAGFCLCATATRDNISFVSVVLGAKTSDDRFDLSRQLLDYGFANYKIEEMKIDNSKIKSVR
;
A
#
# COMPACT_ATOMS: atom_id res chain seq x y z
N VAL A 1 5.42 2.51 -9.67
CA VAL A 1 4.59 2.98 -8.54
C VAL A 1 3.82 4.23 -8.96
N ILE A 2 4.49 5.32 -9.38
CA ILE A 2 3.88 6.64 -9.63
C ILE A 2 2.72 6.53 -10.63
N ALA A 3 2.99 6.13 -11.86
CA ALA A 3 2.00 6.06 -12.95
C ALA A 3 1.27 4.71 -13.05
N SER A 4 1.53 3.78 -12.14
CA SER A 4 0.90 2.44 -12.16
C SER A 4 1.12 1.66 -13.47
N ALA A 5 2.36 1.63 -13.97
CA ALA A 5 2.71 0.97 -15.23
C ALA A 5 2.69 -0.56 -15.08
N ASN A 6 1.80 -1.23 -15.80
CA ASN A 6 1.65 -2.69 -15.77
C ASN A 6 2.82 -3.40 -16.44
N ASP A 7 3.30 -2.89 -17.58
CA ASP A 7 4.47 -3.36 -18.30
C ASP A 7 5.74 -3.37 -17.43
N ALA A 8 5.95 -2.32 -16.65
CA ALA A 8 7.07 -2.25 -15.70
C ALA A 8 6.92 -3.27 -14.56
N CYS A 9 5.69 -3.59 -14.15
CA CYS A 9 5.43 -4.59 -13.12
C CYS A 9 5.80 -6.00 -13.63
N THR A 10 5.33 -6.35 -14.83
CA THR A 10 5.68 -7.61 -15.49
C THR A 10 7.18 -7.73 -15.70
N LEU A 11 7.83 -6.70 -16.26
CA LEU A 11 9.27 -6.69 -16.47
C LEU A 11 10.06 -6.94 -15.18
N LEU A 12 9.66 -6.31 -14.08
CA LEU A 12 10.31 -6.54 -12.78
C LEU A 12 10.06 -7.95 -12.25
N GLY A 13 8.86 -8.49 -12.43
CA GLY A 13 8.53 -9.86 -12.06
C GLY A 13 9.38 -10.87 -12.81
N GLU A 14 9.47 -10.72 -14.13
CA GLU A 14 10.31 -11.56 -14.98
C GLU A 14 11.79 -11.45 -14.63
N TYR A 15 12.28 -10.24 -14.37
CA TYR A 15 13.68 -10.02 -13.96
C TYR A 15 14.01 -10.72 -12.63
N ILE A 16 13.09 -10.72 -11.68
CA ILE A 16 13.31 -11.30 -10.35
C ILE A 16 13.18 -12.82 -10.36
N ALA A 17 12.18 -13.35 -11.06
CA ALA A 17 11.77 -14.76 -10.96
C ALA A 17 12.00 -15.56 -12.26
N GLY A 18 12.39 -14.92 -13.35
CA GLY A 18 12.59 -15.53 -14.66
C GLY A 18 11.32 -15.66 -15.51
N SER A 19 10.14 -15.53 -14.91
CA SER A 19 8.86 -15.47 -15.62
C SER A 19 7.79 -14.81 -14.74
N ASP A 20 6.71 -14.30 -15.36
CA ASP A 20 5.57 -13.75 -14.63
C ASP A 20 4.92 -14.82 -13.72
N SER A 21 4.72 -16.03 -14.21
CA SER A 21 4.14 -17.13 -13.41
C SER A 21 4.99 -17.48 -12.18
N ALA A 22 6.30 -17.56 -12.33
CA ALA A 22 7.20 -17.81 -11.21
C ALA A 22 7.17 -16.66 -10.18
N PHE A 23 7.01 -15.41 -10.65
CA PHE A 23 6.83 -14.27 -9.76
C PHE A 23 5.50 -14.31 -9.01
N VAL A 24 4.42 -14.70 -9.68
CA VAL A 24 3.10 -14.91 -9.06
C VAL A 24 3.17 -16.00 -7.99
N ASP A 25 3.90 -17.09 -8.23
CA ASP A 25 4.14 -18.10 -7.21
C ASP A 25 4.86 -17.53 -5.98
N MET A 26 5.86 -16.66 -6.19
CA MET A 26 6.54 -15.97 -5.10
C MET A 26 5.58 -15.03 -4.34
N MET A 27 4.67 -14.31 -5.04
CA MET A 27 3.65 -13.48 -4.41
C MET A 27 2.73 -14.34 -3.51
N ASN A 28 2.21 -15.45 -4.02
CA ASN A 28 1.35 -16.35 -3.28
C ASN A 28 2.08 -17.06 -2.13
N GLN A 29 3.36 -17.37 -2.28
CA GLN A 29 4.18 -17.86 -1.18
C GLN A 29 4.34 -16.78 -0.07
N ARG A 30 4.48 -15.50 -0.47
CA ARG A 30 4.54 -14.40 0.50
C ARG A 30 3.23 -14.22 1.25
N VAL A 31 2.08 -14.34 0.57
CA VAL A 31 0.75 -14.38 1.18
C VAL A 31 0.70 -15.42 2.30
N LYS A 32 1.14 -16.66 2.03
CA LYS A 32 1.20 -17.74 3.03
C LYS A 32 2.12 -17.40 4.19
N THR A 33 3.32 -16.89 3.90
CA THR A 33 4.32 -16.52 4.93
C THR A 33 3.81 -15.41 5.86
N LEU A 34 3.00 -14.48 5.33
CA LEU A 34 2.36 -13.43 6.13
C LEU A 34 1.11 -13.91 6.87
N GLY A 35 0.69 -15.16 6.69
CA GLY A 35 -0.48 -15.73 7.32
C GLY A 35 -1.81 -15.21 6.78
N LEU A 36 -1.82 -14.66 5.57
CA LEU A 36 -3.00 -14.10 4.93
C LEU A 36 -3.88 -15.23 4.39
N LYS A 37 -5.19 -15.15 4.66
CA LYS A 37 -6.12 -16.23 4.34
C LYS A 37 -7.10 -15.88 3.23
N ASN A 38 -7.22 -14.59 2.90
CA ASN A 38 -8.23 -14.08 1.98
C ASN A 38 -7.60 -13.34 0.80
N SER A 39 -6.42 -13.81 0.36
CA SER A 39 -5.73 -13.26 -0.80
C SER A 39 -5.13 -14.36 -1.65
N HIS A 40 -5.32 -14.23 -2.96
CA HIS A 40 -4.68 -15.04 -3.99
C HIS A 40 -4.44 -14.18 -5.23
N PHE A 41 -3.29 -14.35 -5.85
CA PHE A 41 -2.85 -13.59 -7.02
C PHE A 41 -2.66 -14.52 -8.22
N GLU A 42 -3.12 -14.11 -9.39
CA GLU A 42 -2.95 -14.82 -10.67
C GLU A 42 -2.06 -14.04 -11.66
N ASN A 43 -1.77 -12.77 -11.34
CA ASN A 43 -0.80 -11.95 -12.07
C ASN A 43 -0.19 -10.88 -11.14
N CYS A 44 0.86 -10.21 -11.60
CA CYS A 44 1.51 -9.14 -10.84
C CYS A 44 0.95 -7.74 -11.11
N THR A 45 0.04 -7.58 -12.06
CA THR A 45 -0.48 -6.28 -12.50
C THR A 45 -1.78 -5.89 -11.83
N GLY A 46 -2.60 -6.86 -11.41
CA GLY A 46 -3.93 -6.66 -10.85
C GLY A 46 -5.03 -6.51 -11.90
N LEU A 47 -4.74 -6.78 -13.19
CA LEU A 47 -5.77 -6.88 -14.22
C LEU A 47 -6.62 -8.14 -13.96
N ASP A 48 -7.94 -8.00 -14.09
CA ASP A 48 -8.90 -9.05 -13.76
C ASP A 48 -9.76 -9.49 -14.98
N ASP A 49 -9.32 -9.15 -16.19
CA ASP A 49 -9.95 -9.58 -17.42
C ASP A 49 -9.80 -11.11 -17.55
N GLU A 50 -10.94 -11.82 -17.66
CA GLU A 50 -11.03 -13.28 -17.80
C GLU A 50 -10.44 -14.08 -16.61
N ILE A 51 -10.11 -13.44 -15.49
CA ILE A 51 -9.51 -14.04 -14.30
C ILE A 51 -10.56 -14.14 -13.20
N THR A 52 -10.71 -15.33 -12.59
CA THR A 52 -11.75 -15.58 -11.59
C THR A 52 -11.22 -15.80 -10.17
N ASN A 53 -9.93 -16.10 -10.03
CA ASN A 53 -9.33 -16.46 -8.74
C ASN A 53 -8.27 -15.46 -8.26
N HIS A 54 -8.42 -14.19 -8.65
CA HIS A 54 -7.57 -13.08 -8.23
C HIS A 54 -8.34 -12.22 -7.23
N TYR A 55 -8.05 -12.36 -5.94
CA TYR A 55 -8.80 -11.68 -4.89
C TYR A 55 -7.94 -11.30 -3.71
N SER A 56 -8.43 -10.33 -2.95
CA SER A 56 -7.89 -9.93 -1.65
C SER A 56 -8.98 -9.32 -0.78
N CYS A 57 -8.66 -8.96 0.44
CA CYS A 57 -9.53 -8.22 1.34
C CYS A 57 -8.78 -7.03 1.99
N ALA A 58 -9.53 -6.10 2.56
CA ALA A 58 -8.96 -4.90 3.17
C ALA A 58 -7.96 -5.22 4.29
N TYR A 59 -8.22 -6.24 5.10
CA TYR A 59 -7.32 -6.66 6.17
C TYR A 59 -5.99 -7.17 5.61
N ASP A 60 -6.03 -8.09 4.67
CA ASP A 60 -4.81 -8.68 4.08
C ASP A 60 -3.97 -7.62 3.38
N LEU A 61 -4.61 -6.70 2.62
CA LEU A 61 -3.91 -5.57 2.00
C LEU A 61 -3.30 -4.61 3.03
N ALA A 62 -3.94 -4.39 4.18
CA ALA A 62 -3.37 -3.59 5.25
C ALA A 62 -2.12 -4.26 5.86
N VAL A 63 -2.11 -5.60 6.01
CA VAL A 63 -0.93 -6.35 6.46
C VAL A 63 0.20 -6.26 5.43
N ILE A 64 -0.11 -6.42 4.14
CA ILE A 64 0.87 -6.25 3.04
C ILE A 64 1.44 -4.83 3.06
N ALA A 65 0.59 -3.81 3.19
CA ALA A 65 1.02 -2.42 3.27
C ALA A 65 1.96 -2.16 4.46
N LYS A 66 1.62 -2.69 5.64
CA LYS A 66 2.48 -2.62 6.83
C LYS A 66 3.86 -3.25 6.57
N GLU A 67 3.92 -4.34 5.83
CA GLU A 67 5.18 -4.96 5.44
C GLU A 67 5.97 -4.08 4.47
N ILE A 68 5.31 -3.54 3.45
CA ILE A 68 5.90 -2.61 2.46
C ILE A 68 6.48 -1.37 3.14
N MET A 69 5.82 -0.82 4.16
CA MET A 69 6.28 0.36 4.88
C MET A 69 7.64 0.19 5.59
N LYS A 70 8.10 -1.04 5.79
CA LYS A 70 9.45 -1.31 6.30
C LYS A 70 10.54 -1.03 5.27
N HIS A 71 10.18 -0.94 3.99
CA HIS A 71 11.10 -0.75 2.87
C HIS A 71 11.16 0.70 2.41
N LYS A 72 12.12 1.46 2.93
CA LYS A 72 12.29 2.90 2.66
C LYS A 72 12.38 3.25 1.16
N LEU A 73 12.90 2.34 0.33
CA LEU A 73 13.02 2.55 -1.10
C LEU A 73 11.64 2.73 -1.75
N ILE A 74 10.66 1.90 -1.39
CA ILE A 74 9.30 2.02 -1.91
C ILE A 74 8.65 3.33 -1.48
N LEU A 75 8.83 3.70 -0.21
CA LEU A 75 8.27 4.96 0.31
C LEU A 75 8.87 6.18 -0.40
N LYS A 76 10.15 6.13 -0.77
CA LYS A 76 10.80 7.18 -1.57
C LYS A 76 10.06 7.43 -2.90
N TYR A 77 9.61 6.39 -3.58
CA TYR A 77 8.91 6.53 -4.86
C TYR A 77 7.40 6.73 -4.70
N SER A 78 6.77 6.15 -3.67
CA SER A 78 5.33 6.30 -3.47
C SER A 78 4.91 7.72 -3.07
N THR A 79 5.83 8.52 -2.54
CA THR A 79 5.60 9.92 -2.15
C THR A 79 5.84 10.92 -3.28
N VAL A 80 6.38 10.49 -4.41
CA VAL A 80 6.61 11.39 -5.56
C VAL A 80 5.27 11.72 -6.20
N TRP A 81 4.93 13.01 -6.27
CA TRP A 81 3.72 13.49 -6.94
C TRP A 81 3.87 13.57 -8.46
N LEU A 82 4.95 14.17 -8.90
CA LEU A 82 5.29 14.37 -10.32
C LEU A 82 6.73 13.94 -10.57
N ASP A 83 6.95 13.27 -11.68
CA ASP A 83 8.27 12.93 -12.18
C ASP A 83 8.25 12.93 -13.71
N SER A 84 9.38 12.76 -14.34
CA SER A 84 9.45 12.70 -15.81
C SER A 84 10.46 11.65 -16.27
N LEU A 85 10.19 11.09 -17.44
CA LEU A 85 11.08 10.17 -18.17
C LEU A 85 11.53 10.77 -19.49
N ARG A 86 12.55 10.16 -20.08
CA ARG A 86 13.04 10.50 -21.43
C ARG A 86 13.39 11.98 -21.58
N ASN A 87 14.15 12.54 -20.62
CA ASN A 87 14.55 13.95 -20.59
C ASN A 87 13.34 14.92 -20.62
N GLY A 88 12.31 14.64 -19.84
CA GLY A 88 11.13 15.49 -19.70
C GLY A 88 10.03 15.26 -20.76
N LYS A 89 10.22 14.32 -21.69
CA LYS A 89 9.23 14.06 -22.75
C LYS A 89 7.99 13.30 -22.27
N THR A 90 8.07 12.61 -21.15
CA THR A 90 6.94 11.85 -20.58
C THR A 90 6.78 12.23 -19.12
N GLU A 91 5.68 12.86 -18.79
CA GLU A 91 5.33 13.17 -17.40
C GLU A 91 4.73 11.95 -16.71
N LEU A 92 5.11 11.74 -15.46
CA LEU A 92 4.55 10.75 -14.55
C LEU A 92 3.80 11.46 -13.43
N ASN A 93 2.48 11.26 -13.39
CA ASN A 93 1.63 11.78 -12.34
C ASN A 93 1.24 10.65 -11.37
N ASN A 94 1.37 10.89 -10.07
CA ASN A 94 0.97 9.90 -9.09
C ASN A 94 -0.56 9.71 -9.12
N THR A 95 -0.97 8.46 -9.25
CA THR A 95 -2.39 8.11 -9.26
C THR A 95 -3.07 8.32 -7.91
N ASN A 96 -2.30 8.36 -6.81
CA ASN A 96 -2.79 8.70 -5.48
C ASN A 96 -2.83 10.21 -5.28
N LYS A 97 -3.99 10.82 -5.53
CA LYS A 97 -4.20 12.27 -5.39
C LYS A 97 -4.02 12.81 -3.95
N LEU A 98 -3.93 11.94 -2.93
CA LEU A 98 -3.70 12.36 -1.54
C LEU A 98 -2.23 12.72 -1.28
N ILE A 99 -1.29 12.34 -2.13
CA ILE A 99 0.15 12.58 -1.93
C ILE A 99 0.46 14.07 -1.70
N ASN A 100 -0.17 14.96 -2.45
CA ASN A 100 0.04 16.40 -2.32
C ASN A 100 -1.09 17.13 -1.58
N LYS A 101 -2.11 16.40 -1.08
CA LYS A 101 -3.30 16.99 -0.47
C LYS A 101 -3.53 16.58 0.99
N TYR A 102 -2.84 15.55 1.46
CA TYR A 102 -3.03 15.03 2.81
C TYR A 102 -1.72 15.07 3.60
N ASN A 103 -1.73 15.76 4.73
CA ASN A 103 -0.54 15.91 5.56
C ASN A 103 0.00 14.57 6.07
N GLY A 104 1.30 14.34 5.89
CA GLY A 104 1.97 13.11 6.30
C GLY A 104 1.76 11.91 5.39
N MET A 105 1.14 12.06 4.20
CA MET A 105 0.94 10.97 3.25
C MET A 105 2.27 10.35 2.80
N THR A 106 2.37 9.02 2.91
CA THR A 106 3.57 8.24 2.54
C THR A 106 3.32 7.25 1.39
N GLY A 107 2.10 7.12 0.93
CA GLY A 107 1.76 6.25 -0.20
C GLY A 107 0.34 5.72 -0.09
N LEU A 108 0.01 4.52 -0.62
CA LEU A 108 0.87 3.61 -1.37
C LEU A 108 0.39 3.46 -2.81
N LYS A 109 -0.79 2.83 -3.00
CA LYS A 109 -1.23 2.38 -4.33
C LYS A 109 -2.73 2.47 -4.53
N THR A 110 -3.11 3.00 -5.69
CA THR A 110 -4.49 2.94 -6.21
C THR A 110 -4.67 1.70 -7.09
N GLY A 111 -5.89 1.22 -7.19
CA GLY A 111 -6.31 0.22 -8.18
C GLY A 111 -7.67 0.60 -8.76
N THR A 112 -7.93 0.20 -9.99
CA THR A 112 -9.25 0.34 -10.62
C THR A 112 -9.40 -0.72 -11.70
N THR A 113 -10.45 -1.50 -11.59
CA THR A 113 -10.95 -2.39 -12.65
C THR A 113 -12.47 -2.29 -12.68
N SER A 114 -13.10 -2.83 -13.73
CA SER A 114 -14.56 -2.89 -13.81
C SER A 114 -15.18 -3.75 -12.71
N ASN A 115 -14.51 -4.80 -12.28
CA ASN A 115 -15.00 -5.71 -11.24
C ASN A 115 -14.70 -5.19 -9.83
N ALA A 116 -13.48 -4.68 -9.59
CA ALA A 116 -13.05 -4.24 -8.27
C ALA A 116 -13.54 -2.82 -7.89
N GLY A 117 -14.01 -2.01 -8.86
CA GLY A 117 -14.32 -0.60 -8.63
C GLY A 117 -13.07 0.22 -8.30
N PHE A 118 -13.25 1.33 -7.60
CA PHE A 118 -12.14 2.21 -7.23
C PHE A 118 -11.55 1.80 -5.89
N CYS A 119 -10.27 1.46 -5.87
CA CYS A 119 -9.56 0.98 -4.70
C CYS A 119 -8.38 1.89 -4.34
N LEU A 120 -8.08 1.99 -3.04
CA LEU A 120 -6.91 2.70 -2.53
C LEU A 120 -6.40 2.02 -1.26
N CYS A 121 -5.14 1.67 -1.26
CA CYS A 121 -4.37 1.43 -0.04
C CYS A 121 -3.53 2.68 0.21
N ALA A 122 -3.84 3.43 1.26
CA ALA A 122 -3.15 4.67 1.61
C ALA A 122 -2.42 4.53 2.95
N THR A 123 -1.26 5.20 3.06
CA THR A 123 -0.47 5.24 4.28
C THR A 123 -0.07 6.67 4.61
N ALA A 124 -0.13 7.02 5.88
CA ALA A 124 0.31 8.32 6.35
C ALA A 124 1.04 8.19 7.68
N THR A 125 2.01 9.08 7.91
CA THR A 125 2.81 9.13 9.14
C THR A 125 2.83 10.55 9.68
N ARG A 126 2.51 10.72 10.96
CA ARG A 126 2.64 11.97 11.73
C ARG A 126 3.17 11.64 13.11
N ASP A 127 4.05 12.44 13.65
CA ASP A 127 4.55 12.31 15.03
C ASP A 127 4.98 10.88 15.39
N ASN A 128 5.70 10.22 14.47
CA ASN A 128 6.17 8.84 14.56
C ASN A 128 5.07 7.75 14.64
N ILE A 129 3.81 8.10 14.50
CA ILE A 129 2.73 7.12 14.34
C ILE A 129 2.32 7.01 12.87
N SER A 130 2.16 5.78 12.40
CA SER A 130 1.76 5.51 11.01
C SER A 130 0.44 4.76 10.97
N PHE A 131 -0.42 5.16 10.06
CA PHE A 131 -1.67 4.46 9.77
C PHE A 131 -1.74 3.98 8.33
N VAL A 132 -2.46 2.89 8.16
CA VAL A 132 -2.84 2.34 6.86
C VAL A 132 -4.35 2.41 6.76
N SER A 133 -4.88 2.95 5.68
CA SER A 133 -6.28 2.83 5.30
C SER A 133 -6.42 2.04 4.01
N VAL A 134 -7.38 1.14 3.95
CA VAL A 134 -7.69 0.35 2.75
C VAL A 134 -9.15 0.53 2.41
N VAL A 135 -9.41 1.06 1.22
CA VAL A 135 -10.74 1.23 0.64
C VAL A 135 -10.81 0.39 -0.62
N LEU A 136 -11.79 -0.49 -0.70
CA LEU A 136 -12.06 -1.36 -1.83
C LEU A 136 -13.49 -1.14 -2.31
N GLY A 137 -13.70 -1.25 -3.63
CA GLY A 137 -15.02 -1.21 -4.22
C GLY A 137 -15.75 0.15 -4.11
N ALA A 138 -15.03 1.25 -4.01
CA ALA A 138 -15.67 2.57 -4.04
C ALA A 138 -16.32 2.82 -5.40
N LYS A 139 -17.46 3.52 -5.40
CA LYS A 139 -18.26 3.78 -6.60
C LYS A 139 -17.61 4.78 -7.54
N THR A 140 -16.89 5.75 -6.99
CA THR A 140 -16.19 6.79 -7.77
C THR A 140 -14.73 6.90 -7.34
N SER A 141 -13.94 7.52 -8.23
CA SER A 141 -12.54 7.84 -7.90
C SER A 141 -12.42 8.75 -6.69
N ASP A 142 -13.34 9.68 -6.50
CA ASP A 142 -13.26 10.64 -5.41
C ASP A 142 -13.68 9.99 -4.08
N ASP A 143 -14.68 9.10 -4.09
CA ASP A 143 -15.10 8.36 -2.89
C ASP A 143 -13.92 7.62 -2.23
N ARG A 144 -13.06 6.94 -3.02
CA ARG A 144 -11.91 6.21 -2.44
C ARG A 144 -10.95 7.14 -1.71
N PHE A 145 -10.77 8.38 -2.20
CA PHE A 145 -9.90 9.36 -1.53
C PHE A 145 -10.56 9.95 -0.29
N ASP A 146 -11.85 10.26 -0.35
CA ASP A 146 -12.59 10.83 0.77
C ASP A 146 -12.73 9.82 1.91
N LEU A 147 -13.08 8.58 1.62
CA LEU A 147 -13.14 7.50 2.61
C LEU A 147 -11.77 7.21 3.23
N SER A 148 -10.70 7.18 2.41
CA SER A 148 -9.34 6.98 2.93
C SER A 148 -8.92 8.12 3.86
N ARG A 149 -9.27 9.37 3.52
CA ARG A 149 -9.02 10.54 4.38
C ARG A 149 -9.72 10.40 5.71
N GLN A 150 -11.02 10.08 5.70
CA GLN A 150 -11.81 9.90 6.93
C GLN A 150 -11.22 8.82 7.85
N LEU A 151 -10.80 7.68 7.29
CA LEU A 151 -10.17 6.60 8.06
C LEU A 151 -8.84 7.04 8.68
N LEU A 152 -8.00 7.75 7.93
CA LEU A 152 -6.72 8.26 8.43
C LEU A 152 -6.94 9.36 9.48
N ASP A 153 -7.87 10.27 9.27
CA ASP A 153 -8.24 11.31 10.24
C ASP A 153 -8.76 10.69 11.53
N TYR A 154 -9.59 9.65 11.45
CA TYR A 154 -10.02 8.89 12.62
C TYR A 154 -8.83 8.29 13.37
N GLY A 155 -7.86 7.70 12.66
CA GLY A 155 -6.66 7.16 13.27
C GLY A 155 -5.87 8.23 14.04
N PHE A 156 -5.54 9.34 13.39
CA PHE A 156 -4.75 10.43 14.01
C PHE A 156 -5.50 11.18 15.11
N ALA A 157 -6.82 11.22 15.07
CA ALA A 157 -7.61 11.87 16.12
C ALA A 157 -7.74 11.02 17.40
N ASN A 158 -7.70 9.69 17.28
CA ASN A 158 -8.01 8.79 18.39
C ASN A 158 -6.80 8.06 18.98
N TYR A 159 -5.64 8.09 18.31
CA TYR A 159 -4.44 7.37 18.75
C TYR A 159 -3.23 8.30 18.78
N LYS A 160 -2.41 8.14 19.82
CA LYS A 160 -1.13 8.83 19.99
C LYS A 160 -0.09 7.90 20.61
N ILE A 161 1.19 8.21 20.41
CA ILE A 161 2.28 7.55 21.13
C ILE A 161 2.44 8.25 22.48
N GLU A 162 2.44 7.48 23.56
CA GLU A 162 2.78 7.97 24.88
C GLU A 162 4.07 7.31 25.37
N GLU A 163 5.05 8.12 25.81
CA GLU A 163 6.23 7.60 26.46
C GLU A 163 5.90 7.20 27.90
N MET A 164 6.06 5.93 28.21
CA MET A 164 5.98 5.47 29.58
C MET A 164 7.26 5.78 30.31
N LYS A 165 7.19 6.67 31.29
CA LYS A 165 8.31 6.92 32.22
C LYS A 165 8.32 5.79 33.27
N ILE A 166 9.29 4.90 33.16
CA ILE A 166 9.49 3.84 34.17
C ILE A 166 10.21 4.46 35.36
N ASP A 167 9.55 4.44 36.51
CA ASP A 167 10.16 4.83 37.77
C ASP A 167 11.00 3.65 38.29
N ASN A 168 12.29 3.68 37.97
CA ASN A 168 13.23 2.64 38.36
C ASN A 168 13.35 2.42 39.88
N SER A 169 12.95 3.43 40.71
CA SER A 169 12.97 3.28 42.17
C SER A 169 11.92 2.29 42.68
N LYS A 170 10.90 2.00 41.87
CA LYS A 170 9.82 1.05 42.19
C LYS A 170 10.07 -0.38 41.68
N ILE A 171 11.14 -0.61 40.93
CA ILE A 171 11.51 -1.93 40.42
C ILE A 171 12.24 -2.67 41.55
N LYS A 172 11.60 -3.69 42.12
CA LYS A 172 12.25 -4.57 43.07
C LYS A 172 13.14 -5.58 42.34
N SER A 173 14.40 -5.72 42.75
CA SER A 173 15.24 -6.81 42.25
C SER A 173 14.64 -8.15 42.71
N VAL A 174 14.34 -9.02 41.75
CA VAL A 174 14.00 -10.42 42.05
C VAL A 174 15.31 -11.15 42.34
N ARG A 175 15.45 -11.66 43.55
CA ARG A 175 16.55 -12.55 43.91
C ARG A 175 16.16 -14.01 43.66
#